data_e723b320adf414253b78973a593aa888
#
_entry.id   e723b320adf414253b78973a593aa888
#
_cell.length_a   1.000
_cell.length_b   1.000
_cell.length_c   1.000
_cell.angle_alpha   90.00
_cell.angle_beta   90.00
_cell.angle_gamma   90.00
#
_symmetry.space_group_name_H-M   'P 1'
#
loop_
_entity.id
_entity.type
_entity.pdbx_description
1 polymer ?
#
loop_
_entity_poly.entity_id
_entity_poly.type
_entity_poly.pdbx_seq_one_letter_code
_entity_poly.pdbx_strand_id
1 'polypeptide(L)'
;MKKIILGSASPRRKELLSQIGVPFEVRVSNKEEVYTNTVPKEIVKELALMKAENVASEIPARNVIVIGADTIVVHEEQILGKPKDEQEAFEMIRSLQGDTHQVYTGVAVLDFDENGRKTVISHAVETKVSVNPMSTEEIQKYVESKEPMDKAGAYGIQGDFPHSLRRSKGTISMS
;
A
#
# COMPACT_ATOMS: atom_id res chain seq x y z
N MET A 1 3.49 -25.24 -13.72
CA MET A 1 3.53 -23.78 -13.46
C MET A 1 3.10 -23.55 -12.02
N LYS A 2 3.81 -22.73 -11.25
CA LYS A 2 3.44 -22.43 -9.85
C LYS A 2 2.15 -21.64 -9.80
N LYS A 3 1.30 -21.93 -8.84
CA LYS A 3 0.11 -21.13 -8.53
C LYS A 3 0.57 -19.80 -7.92
N ILE A 4 -0.04 -18.68 -8.32
CA ILE A 4 0.26 -17.36 -7.77
C ILE A 4 -0.95 -16.88 -6.95
N ILE A 5 -0.68 -16.41 -5.74
CA ILE A 5 -1.69 -15.87 -4.82
C ILE A 5 -1.31 -14.45 -4.45
N LEU A 6 -2.23 -13.51 -4.67
CA LEU A 6 -2.12 -12.13 -4.22
C LEU A 6 -2.80 -11.98 -2.86
N GLY A 7 -2.01 -11.72 -1.82
CA GLY A 7 -2.46 -11.46 -0.45
C GLY A 7 -2.91 -10.02 -0.23
N SER A 8 -3.76 -9.48 -1.12
CA SER A 8 -4.21 -8.09 -1.01
C SER A 8 -5.61 -7.91 -1.59
N ALA A 9 -6.47 -7.20 -0.86
CA ALA A 9 -7.80 -6.80 -1.32
C ALA A 9 -7.79 -5.59 -2.27
N SER A 10 -6.64 -4.91 -2.43
CA SER A 10 -6.53 -3.68 -3.22
C SER A 10 -6.85 -3.92 -4.70
N PRO A 11 -7.90 -3.27 -5.27
CA PRO A 11 -8.25 -3.39 -6.69
C PRO A 11 -7.09 -2.97 -7.60
N ARG A 12 -6.33 -1.96 -7.19
CA ARG A 12 -5.19 -1.41 -7.92
C ARG A 12 -4.05 -2.42 -8.04
N ARG A 13 -3.72 -3.15 -6.95
CA ARG A 13 -2.69 -4.19 -6.97
C ARG A 13 -3.11 -5.38 -7.83
N LYS A 14 -4.41 -5.73 -7.78
CA LYS A 14 -4.99 -6.74 -8.67
C LYS A 14 -4.85 -6.34 -10.13
N GLU A 15 -5.16 -5.10 -10.47
CA GLU A 15 -5.03 -4.57 -11.84
C GLU A 15 -3.57 -4.61 -12.30
N LEU A 16 -2.61 -4.12 -11.49
CA LEU A 16 -1.19 -4.16 -11.81
C LEU A 16 -0.68 -5.59 -12.07
N LEU A 17 -1.09 -6.54 -11.23
CA LEU A 17 -0.69 -7.94 -11.43
C LEU A 17 -1.33 -8.55 -12.67
N SER A 18 -2.56 -8.16 -13.01
CA SER A 18 -3.25 -8.58 -14.24
C SER A 18 -2.52 -8.10 -15.51
N GLN A 19 -1.89 -6.93 -15.47
CA GLN A 19 -1.13 -6.39 -16.60
C GLN A 19 0.10 -7.24 -16.96
N ILE A 20 0.62 -8.03 -16.02
CA ILE A 20 1.73 -8.96 -16.26
C ILE A 20 1.27 -10.18 -17.06
N GLY A 21 -0.03 -10.42 -17.16
CA GLY A 21 -0.60 -11.52 -17.97
C GLY A 21 -0.47 -12.91 -17.36
N VAL A 22 -0.15 -13.02 -16.05
CA VAL A 22 -0.09 -14.30 -15.34
C VAL A 22 -1.37 -14.55 -14.55
N PRO A 23 -1.92 -15.78 -14.59
CA PRO A 23 -3.09 -16.11 -13.79
C PRO A 23 -2.74 -16.13 -12.29
N PHE A 24 -3.60 -15.54 -11.46
CA PHE A 24 -3.44 -15.49 -10.00
C PHE A 24 -4.79 -15.58 -9.30
N GLU A 25 -4.76 -15.98 -8.04
CA GLU A 25 -5.90 -15.91 -7.12
C GLU A 25 -5.70 -14.78 -6.11
N VAL A 26 -6.78 -14.17 -5.65
CA VAL A 26 -6.77 -13.23 -4.53
C VAL A 26 -7.20 -13.95 -3.26
N ARG A 27 -6.38 -13.87 -2.21
CA ARG A 27 -6.71 -14.31 -0.85
C ARG A 27 -6.25 -13.28 0.14
N VAL A 28 -7.11 -12.92 1.07
CA VAL A 28 -6.81 -11.95 2.13
C VAL A 28 -6.95 -12.64 3.47
N SER A 29 -5.96 -12.47 4.33
CA SER A 29 -6.04 -12.89 5.72
C SER A 29 -6.61 -11.76 6.57
N ASN A 30 -7.43 -12.11 7.58
CA ASN A 30 -7.99 -11.17 8.55
C ASN A 30 -7.17 -11.15 9.87
N LYS A 31 -5.97 -11.73 9.87
CA LYS A 31 -5.10 -11.69 11.04
C LYS A 31 -4.62 -10.27 11.30
N GLU A 32 -4.46 -9.95 12.57
CA GLU A 32 -3.98 -8.64 13.01
C GLU A 32 -2.59 -8.35 12.44
N GLU A 33 -2.39 -7.11 12.01
CA GLU A 33 -1.13 -6.62 11.46
C GLU A 33 -0.42 -5.79 12.52
N VAL A 34 0.73 -6.27 12.98
CA VAL A 34 1.56 -5.59 13.97
C VAL A 34 2.96 -5.45 13.42
N TYR A 35 3.53 -4.25 13.53
CA TYR A 35 4.92 -4.00 13.17
C TYR A 35 5.70 -3.48 14.37
N THR A 36 7.00 -3.72 14.39
CA THR A 36 7.91 -3.35 15.46
C THR A 36 8.96 -2.32 15.05
N ASN A 37 9.18 -2.18 13.74
CA ASN A 37 10.11 -1.22 13.19
C ASN A 37 9.64 0.23 13.33
N THR A 38 10.59 1.16 13.28
CA THR A 38 10.33 2.61 13.30
C THR A 38 10.71 3.29 11.98
N VAL A 39 11.50 2.62 11.14
CA VAL A 39 11.92 3.12 9.84
C VAL A 39 10.86 2.79 8.79
N PRO A 40 10.29 3.78 8.07
CA PRO A 40 9.17 3.56 7.15
C PRO A 40 9.39 2.47 6.11
N LYS A 41 10.58 2.37 5.51
CA LYS A 41 10.93 1.30 4.56
C LYS A 41 10.87 -0.08 5.19
N GLU A 42 11.36 -0.22 6.42
CA GLU A 42 11.34 -1.50 7.14
C GLU A 42 9.92 -1.85 7.62
N ILE A 43 9.12 -0.85 8.03
CA ILE A 43 7.71 -1.05 8.38
C ILE A 43 6.94 -1.67 7.21
N VAL A 44 7.04 -1.11 6.01
CA VAL A 44 6.29 -1.65 4.86
C VAL A 44 6.78 -3.01 4.40
N LYS A 45 8.07 -3.33 4.56
CA LYS A 45 8.60 -4.68 4.31
C LYS A 45 8.04 -5.67 5.32
N GLU A 46 8.04 -5.31 6.60
CA GLU A 46 7.51 -6.14 7.70
C GLU A 46 6.02 -6.43 7.50
N LEU A 47 5.23 -5.41 7.21
CA LEU A 47 3.80 -5.55 6.94
C LEU A 47 3.51 -6.37 5.67
N ALA A 48 4.25 -6.13 4.58
CA ALA A 48 4.10 -6.90 3.35
C ALA A 48 4.43 -8.38 3.55
N LEU A 49 5.52 -8.66 4.28
CA LEU A 49 5.92 -10.03 4.61
C LEU A 49 4.88 -10.71 5.49
N MET A 50 4.40 -10.05 6.53
CA MET A 50 3.37 -10.56 7.42
C MET A 50 2.08 -10.91 6.67
N LYS A 51 1.62 -10.05 5.75
CA LYS A 51 0.46 -10.33 4.89
C LYS A 51 0.65 -11.58 4.06
N ALA A 52 1.82 -11.74 3.44
CA ALA A 52 2.14 -12.92 2.65
C ALA A 52 2.19 -14.19 3.53
N GLU A 53 2.82 -14.13 4.70
CA GLU A 53 2.93 -15.27 5.62
C GLU A 53 1.59 -15.67 6.22
N ASN A 54 0.74 -14.69 6.56
CA ASN A 54 -0.61 -14.96 7.04
C ASN A 54 -1.42 -15.76 6.01
N VAL A 55 -1.39 -15.35 4.75
CA VAL A 55 -2.04 -16.08 3.65
C VAL A 55 -1.41 -17.45 3.45
N ALA A 56 -0.08 -17.54 3.45
CA ALA A 56 0.64 -18.81 3.28
C ALA A 56 0.30 -19.83 4.38
N SER A 57 0.04 -19.37 5.62
CA SER A 57 -0.34 -20.23 6.74
C SER A 57 -1.75 -20.84 6.60
N GLU A 58 -2.58 -20.31 5.72
CA GLU A 58 -3.98 -20.74 5.50
C GLU A 58 -4.15 -21.61 4.25
N ILE A 59 -3.05 -21.94 3.57
CA ILE A 59 -3.05 -22.74 2.34
C ILE A 59 -2.00 -23.85 2.38
N PRO A 60 -2.11 -24.89 1.53
CA PRO A 60 -1.01 -25.82 1.28
C PRO A 60 0.16 -25.08 0.60
N ALA A 61 1.20 -24.74 1.38
CA ALA A 61 2.35 -23.95 0.90
C ALA A 61 3.38 -24.85 0.17
N ARG A 62 2.99 -25.38 -1.00
CA ARG A 62 3.85 -26.16 -1.91
C ARG A 62 3.58 -25.77 -3.35
N ASN A 63 4.62 -25.60 -4.12
CA ASN A 63 4.56 -25.20 -5.54
C ASN A 63 3.68 -23.97 -5.77
N VAL A 64 3.84 -22.96 -4.88
CA VAL A 64 3.02 -21.74 -4.87
C VAL A 64 3.89 -20.51 -4.61
N ILE A 65 3.49 -19.41 -5.21
CA ILE A 65 4.04 -18.07 -4.94
C ILE A 65 2.95 -17.25 -4.23
N VAL A 66 3.29 -16.66 -3.09
CA VAL A 66 2.40 -15.75 -2.35
C VAL A 66 2.99 -14.36 -2.35
N ILE A 67 2.22 -13.37 -2.79
CA ILE A 67 2.62 -11.97 -2.88
C ILE A 67 1.84 -11.16 -1.85
N GLY A 68 2.56 -10.56 -0.90
CA GLY A 68 2.03 -9.58 0.03
C GLY A 68 2.52 -8.18 -0.32
N ALA A 69 1.73 -7.16 -0.02
CA ALA A 69 2.13 -5.78 -0.20
C ALA A 69 1.44 -4.88 0.83
N ASP A 70 2.14 -3.82 1.23
CA ASP A 70 1.60 -2.77 2.08
C ASP A 70 2.06 -1.38 1.65
N THR A 71 1.29 -0.35 2.01
CA THR A 71 1.60 1.04 1.68
C THR A 71 1.28 1.93 2.87
N ILE A 72 2.24 2.77 3.25
CA ILE A 72 2.05 3.81 4.26
C ILE A 72 2.34 5.19 3.68
N VAL A 73 1.67 6.19 4.21
CA VAL A 73 1.91 7.61 3.92
C VAL A 73 2.62 8.22 5.12
N VAL A 74 3.69 8.96 4.87
CA VAL A 74 4.47 9.63 5.92
C VAL A 74 4.55 11.12 5.59
N HIS A 75 4.15 11.96 6.54
CA HIS A 75 4.26 13.40 6.47
C HIS A 75 4.82 13.93 7.80
N GLU A 76 5.83 14.79 7.74
CA GLU A 76 6.51 15.33 8.93
C GLU A 76 6.89 14.25 9.96
N GLU A 77 7.49 13.15 9.45
CA GLU A 77 7.91 11.97 10.25
C GLU A 77 6.75 11.18 10.91
N GLN A 78 5.49 11.57 10.64
CA GLN A 78 4.31 10.87 11.15
C GLN A 78 3.69 9.97 10.09
N ILE A 79 3.33 8.76 10.50
CA ILE A 79 2.59 7.82 9.64
C ILE A 79 1.11 8.21 9.67
N LEU A 80 0.57 8.52 8.49
CA LEU A 80 -0.84 8.79 8.32
C LEU A 80 -1.58 7.50 7.94
N GLY A 81 -2.43 7.05 8.85
CA GLY A 81 -3.32 5.91 8.63
C GLY A 81 -4.55 6.27 7.79
N LYS A 82 -5.54 5.38 7.82
CA LYS A 82 -6.88 5.68 7.31
C LYS A 82 -7.59 6.63 8.28
N PRO A 83 -8.32 7.64 7.79
CA PRO A 83 -9.09 8.52 8.66
C PRO A 83 -10.23 7.75 9.32
N LYS A 84 -10.53 8.07 10.57
CA LYS A 84 -11.62 7.46 11.34
C LYS A 84 -12.98 8.06 10.99
N ASP A 85 -12.96 9.34 10.61
CA ASP A 85 -14.13 10.12 10.26
C ASP A 85 -13.79 11.22 9.23
N GLU A 86 -14.81 11.94 8.80
CA GLU A 86 -14.66 13.01 7.81
C GLU A 86 -13.81 14.20 8.32
N GLN A 87 -13.89 14.47 9.62
CA GLN A 87 -13.10 15.53 10.24
C GLN A 87 -11.61 15.19 10.19
N GLU A 88 -11.24 13.96 10.54
CA GLU A 88 -9.85 13.50 10.47
C GLU A 88 -9.36 13.46 9.01
N ALA A 89 -10.22 13.03 8.06
CA ALA A 89 -9.91 13.07 6.63
C ALA A 89 -9.63 14.49 6.14
N PHE A 90 -10.45 15.46 6.56
CA PHE A 90 -10.28 16.86 6.23
C PHE A 90 -8.94 17.40 6.77
N GLU A 91 -8.62 17.15 8.04
CA GLU A 91 -7.37 17.58 8.66
C GLU A 91 -6.14 16.94 8.01
N MET A 92 -6.20 15.65 7.65
CA MET A 92 -5.12 14.99 6.92
C MET A 92 -4.86 15.68 5.58
N ILE A 93 -5.89 15.88 4.77
CA ILE A 93 -5.74 16.53 3.45
C ILE A 93 -5.28 17.97 3.62
N ARG A 94 -5.79 18.70 4.62
CA ARG A 94 -5.35 20.05 4.94
C ARG A 94 -3.87 20.12 5.28
N SER A 95 -3.34 19.11 5.96
CA SER A 95 -1.91 19.02 6.28
C SER A 95 -1.03 18.73 5.06
N LEU A 96 -1.56 17.96 4.10
CA LEU A 96 -0.82 17.52 2.90
C LEU A 96 -0.86 18.56 1.76
N GLN A 97 -1.90 19.40 1.69
CA GLN A 97 -2.06 20.35 0.61
C GLN A 97 -0.94 21.40 0.61
N GLY A 98 -0.45 21.75 -0.57
CA GLY A 98 0.64 22.71 -0.75
C GLY A 98 2.01 22.23 -0.29
N ASP A 99 2.14 20.96 0.10
CA ASP A 99 3.37 20.39 0.65
C ASP A 99 3.77 19.08 -0.04
N THR A 100 4.92 18.53 0.35
CA THR A 100 5.48 17.28 -0.15
C THR A 100 5.58 16.27 0.98
N HIS A 101 5.06 15.07 0.75
CA HIS A 101 5.15 13.95 1.68
C HIS A 101 5.71 12.70 1.00
N GLN A 102 5.92 11.63 1.77
CA GLN A 102 6.46 10.37 1.30
C GLN A 102 5.40 9.28 1.34
N VAL A 103 5.39 8.45 0.32
CA VAL A 103 4.62 7.20 0.25
C VAL A 103 5.60 6.05 0.15
N TYR A 104 5.51 5.11 1.06
CA TYR A 104 6.33 3.90 1.06
C TYR A 104 5.45 2.70 0.72
N THR A 105 5.90 1.90 -0.24
CA THR A 105 5.25 0.64 -0.60
C THR A 105 6.24 -0.50 -0.45
N GLY A 106 5.88 -1.49 0.39
CA GLY A 106 6.59 -2.74 0.54
C GLY A 106 5.91 -3.85 -0.25
N VAL A 107 6.73 -4.74 -0.80
CA VAL A 107 6.30 -5.97 -1.46
C VAL A 107 7.12 -7.12 -0.92
N ALA A 108 6.45 -8.22 -0.57
CA ALA A 108 7.09 -9.48 -0.20
C ALA A 108 6.58 -10.61 -1.08
N VAL A 109 7.51 -11.42 -1.59
CA VAL A 109 7.19 -12.60 -2.38
C VAL A 109 7.71 -13.82 -1.62
N LEU A 110 6.82 -14.74 -1.29
CA LEU A 110 7.15 -16.05 -0.74
C LEU A 110 7.06 -17.07 -1.86
N ASP A 111 8.18 -17.65 -2.24
CA ASP A 111 8.25 -18.71 -3.23
C ASP A 111 8.45 -20.07 -2.54
N PHE A 112 7.44 -20.93 -2.61
CA PHE A 112 7.49 -22.30 -2.10
C PHE A 112 7.74 -23.29 -3.22
N ASP A 113 8.76 -24.13 -3.07
CA ASP A 113 9.03 -25.23 -3.98
C ASP A 113 8.07 -26.42 -3.75
N GLU A 114 8.25 -27.51 -4.52
CA GLU A 114 7.44 -28.73 -4.43
C GLU A 114 7.56 -29.43 -3.07
N ASN A 115 8.67 -29.21 -2.35
CA ASN A 115 8.93 -29.77 -1.02
C ASN A 115 8.46 -28.83 0.11
N GLY A 116 7.96 -27.64 -0.24
CA GLY A 116 7.53 -26.63 0.73
C GLY A 116 8.69 -25.79 1.31
N ARG A 117 9.88 -25.83 0.70
CA ARG A 117 10.97 -24.92 1.08
C ARG A 117 10.64 -23.51 0.61
N LYS A 118 10.80 -22.56 1.52
CA LYS A 118 10.44 -21.15 1.32
C LYS A 118 11.67 -20.31 0.95
N THR A 119 11.57 -19.54 -0.13
CA THR A 119 12.46 -18.42 -0.43
C THR A 119 11.68 -17.12 -0.26
N VAL A 120 12.29 -16.11 0.34
CA VAL A 120 11.68 -14.81 0.62
C VAL A 120 12.41 -13.72 -0.18
N ILE A 121 11.64 -12.92 -0.93
CA ILE A 121 12.12 -11.71 -1.59
C ILE A 121 11.31 -10.55 -1.03
N SER A 122 11.97 -9.49 -0.58
CA SER A 122 11.32 -8.32 -0.01
C SER A 122 11.95 -7.03 -0.52
N HIS A 123 11.11 -6.10 -0.98
CA HIS A 123 11.53 -4.78 -1.44
C HIS A 123 10.63 -3.69 -0.88
N ALA A 124 11.19 -2.48 -0.76
CA ALA A 124 10.44 -1.27 -0.43
C ALA A 124 10.82 -0.14 -1.39
N VAL A 125 9.81 0.61 -1.82
CA VAL A 125 9.95 1.77 -2.69
C VAL A 125 9.44 3.01 -1.97
N GLU A 126 10.20 4.10 -2.03
CA GLU A 126 9.79 5.42 -1.59
C GLU A 126 9.36 6.26 -2.79
N THR A 127 8.23 6.93 -2.68
CA THR A 127 7.74 7.90 -3.67
C THR A 127 7.47 9.23 -2.97
N LYS A 128 8.07 10.31 -3.45
CA LYS A 128 7.75 11.67 -3.00
C LYS A 128 6.56 12.18 -3.78
N VAL A 129 5.54 12.65 -3.07
CA VAL A 129 4.30 13.18 -3.63
C VAL A 129 4.14 14.62 -3.20
N SER A 130 4.03 15.53 -4.17
CA SER A 130 3.73 16.95 -3.93
C SER A 130 2.26 17.20 -4.26
N VAL A 131 1.55 17.80 -3.33
CA VAL A 131 0.13 18.17 -3.48
C VAL A 131 0.05 19.68 -3.77
N ASN A 132 -0.75 20.06 -4.75
CA ASN A 132 -1.02 21.46 -5.03
C ASN A 132 -1.78 22.08 -3.84
N PRO A 133 -1.68 23.41 -3.65
CA PRO A 133 -2.57 24.12 -2.72
C PRO A 133 -4.03 23.84 -3.06
N MET A 134 -4.82 23.57 -2.02
CA MET A 134 -6.27 23.31 -2.12
C MET A 134 -7.01 24.31 -1.21
N SER A 135 -8.15 24.81 -1.69
CA SER A 135 -9.04 25.61 -0.85
C SER A 135 -9.80 24.74 0.15
N THR A 136 -10.36 25.35 1.18
CA THR A 136 -11.22 24.65 2.15
C THR A 136 -12.40 23.97 1.47
N GLU A 137 -13.00 24.63 0.48
CA GLU A 137 -14.15 24.12 -0.29
C GLU A 137 -13.77 22.89 -1.13
N GLU A 138 -12.59 22.89 -1.75
CA GLU A 138 -12.09 21.75 -2.51
C GLU A 138 -11.83 20.55 -1.60
N ILE A 139 -11.22 20.74 -0.44
CA ILE A 139 -11.00 19.69 0.55
C ILE A 139 -12.34 19.13 1.04
N GLN A 140 -13.28 20.01 1.39
CA GLN A 140 -14.61 19.60 1.88
C GLN A 140 -15.35 18.76 0.85
N LYS A 141 -15.38 19.21 -0.41
CA LYS A 141 -16.02 18.49 -1.51
C LYS A 141 -15.41 17.10 -1.73
N TYR A 142 -14.07 16.99 -1.63
CA TYR A 142 -13.40 15.71 -1.77
C TYR A 142 -13.72 14.75 -0.60
N VAL A 143 -13.78 15.26 0.63
CA VAL A 143 -14.18 14.48 1.81
C VAL A 143 -15.63 13.97 1.67
N GLU A 144 -16.56 14.81 1.19
CA GLU A 144 -17.95 14.46 0.96
C GLU A 144 -18.13 13.34 -0.07
N SER A 145 -17.19 13.16 -1.00
CA SER A 145 -17.19 12.03 -1.95
C SER A 145 -17.01 10.67 -1.29
N LYS A 146 -16.60 10.61 -0.02
CA LYS A 146 -16.24 9.40 0.75
C LYS A 146 -15.01 8.66 0.21
N GLU A 147 -14.40 9.09 -0.88
CA GLU A 147 -13.21 8.49 -1.46
C GLU A 147 -12.02 8.43 -0.49
N PRO A 148 -11.80 9.45 0.38
CA PRO A 148 -10.72 9.44 1.36
C PRO A 148 -10.78 8.34 2.41
N MET A 149 -11.96 7.84 2.73
CA MET A 149 -12.23 7.11 3.98
C MET A 149 -11.54 5.74 4.08
N ASP A 150 -11.20 5.11 2.97
CA ASP A 150 -10.56 3.79 2.92
C ASP A 150 -9.06 3.84 2.59
N LYS A 151 -8.48 5.05 2.55
CA LYS A 151 -7.11 5.27 2.07
C LYS A 151 -6.20 5.86 3.15
N ALA A 152 -4.97 5.32 3.26
CA ALA A 152 -3.93 5.92 4.08
C ALA A 152 -3.62 7.33 3.60
N GLY A 153 -3.51 8.29 4.53
CA GLY A 153 -3.33 9.72 4.22
C GLY A 153 -4.57 10.39 3.61
N ALA A 154 -5.73 9.71 3.64
CA ALA A 154 -7.03 10.20 3.18
C ALA A 154 -7.06 10.62 1.70
N TYR A 155 -6.25 10.04 0.80
CA TYR A 155 -6.31 10.33 -0.63
C TYR A 155 -5.90 9.14 -1.50
N GLY A 156 -6.31 9.17 -2.78
CA GLY A 156 -5.89 8.22 -3.81
C GLY A 156 -5.30 8.91 -5.02
N ILE A 157 -4.26 8.32 -5.62
CA ILE A 157 -3.64 8.82 -6.87
C ILE A 157 -4.58 8.61 -8.06
N GLN A 158 -5.49 7.66 -7.99
CA GLN A 158 -6.52 7.38 -8.98
C GLN A 158 -7.87 7.77 -8.38
N GLY A 159 -8.58 8.72 -8.97
CA GLY A 159 -9.86 9.22 -8.50
C GLY A 159 -10.00 10.72 -8.68
N ASP A 160 -10.88 11.37 -7.95
CA ASP A 160 -11.17 12.80 -8.07
C ASP A 160 -10.09 13.72 -7.50
N PHE A 161 -9.06 13.15 -6.86
CA PHE A 161 -7.91 13.90 -6.32
C PHE A 161 -6.82 14.32 -7.35
N PRO A 162 -6.76 13.79 -8.60
CA PRO A 162 -5.62 13.97 -9.53
C PRO A 162 -5.31 15.41 -9.93
N HIS A 163 -6.29 16.30 -9.92
CA HIS A 163 -6.08 17.71 -10.27
C HIS A 163 -5.20 18.47 -9.27
N SER A 164 -5.07 17.93 -8.06
CA SER A 164 -4.28 18.51 -6.97
C SER A 164 -2.88 17.93 -6.86
N LEU A 165 -2.51 16.93 -7.68
CA LEU A 165 -1.20 16.29 -7.63
C LEU A 165 -0.23 16.92 -8.64
N ARG A 166 0.92 17.36 -8.16
CA ARG A 166 2.10 17.60 -9.00
C ARG A 166 2.93 16.33 -9.09
N ARG A 167 3.56 16.11 -10.24
CA ARG A 167 4.41 14.99 -10.61
C ARG A 167 5.12 14.31 -9.43
N SER A 168 4.82 13.05 -9.19
CA SER A 168 5.62 12.21 -8.31
C SER A 168 6.98 11.90 -8.96
N LYS A 169 8.09 12.16 -8.26
CA LYS A 169 9.39 11.59 -8.59
C LYS A 169 9.58 10.35 -7.73
N GLY A 170 9.37 9.17 -8.32
CA GLY A 170 9.76 7.91 -7.69
C GLY A 170 11.27 7.72 -7.77
N THR A 171 11.93 7.51 -6.64
CA THR A 171 13.30 7.01 -6.62
C THR A 171 13.24 5.52 -6.29
N ILE A 172 13.53 4.68 -7.29
CA ILE A 172 13.73 3.25 -7.07
C ILE A 172 15.13 3.11 -6.49
N SER A 173 15.22 2.86 -5.19
CA SER A 173 16.46 2.43 -4.55
C SER A 173 16.47 0.90 -4.57
N MET A 174 17.25 0.31 -5.45
CA MET A 174 17.60 -1.11 -5.38
C MET A 174 18.76 -1.24 -4.41
N SER A 175 18.53 -1.94 -3.30
CA SER A 175 19.56 -2.42 -2.37
C SER A 175 19.43 -3.92 -2.28
#